data_e7c3f75011f0fc366042f2161f0a6b06
#
_entry.id   e7c3f75011f0fc366042f2161f0a6b06
#
_cell.length_a   1.000
_cell.length_b   1.000
_cell.length_c   1.000
_cell.angle_alpha   90.00
_cell.angle_beta   90.00
_cell.angle_gamma   90.00
#
_symmetry.space_group_name_H-M   'P 1'
#
loop_
_entity.id
_entity.type
_entity.pdbx_description
1 polymer ?
#
loop_
_entity_poly.entity_id
_entity_poly.type
_entity_poly.pdbx_seq_one_letter_code
_entity_poly.pdbx_strand_id
1 'polypeptide(L)'
;EKFFKFGGPRAFFISKFKKTIPIIANRGCPYSCFNYCTYPTQQGRVVRFRSIENIIEEIKYWKNKYNINNFLFRDPVFSINNKKTLELCDKIKDENLRINYGIETHLNNLNKDIGKKLYDSGLRYIEVGIESVTEDVIKASKRFSIKKSEEIRKVKELEDIGIKVKTMFIFGLPKDTVETCLASIKFAKEIDASYSQFNLFTPYPGTPIFLSYEKNITSRKYEDFTQSDLVFNHEILNQNDFKKLINKSYLSYYFRPKYFIKTIKGLFNWLLHLNVNSIIN
;
A
#
# COMPACT_ATOMS: atom_id res chain seq x y z
N GLU A 1 -14.11 -3.29 -21.86
CA GLU A 1 -13.26 -4.42 -22.29
C GLU A 1 -11.82 -4.03 -22.57
N LYS A 2 -11.55 -2.94 -23.34
CA LYS A 2 -10.19 -2.48 -23.66
C LYS A 2 -9.33 -2.22 -22.40
N PHE A 3 -9.92 -1.63 -21.34
CA PHE A 3 -9.23 -1.38 -20.08
C PHE A 3 -8.64 -2.66 -19.46
N PHE A 4 -9.40 -3.75 -19.41
CA PHE A 4 -8.93 -5.02 -18.86
C PHE A 4 -7.97 -5.77 -19.79
N LYS A 5 -8.06 -5.51 -21.10
CA LYS A 5 -7.19 -6.12 -22.09
C LYS A 5 -5.78 -5.49 -22.09
N PHE A 6 -5.70 -4.16 -21.91
CA PHE A 6 -4.46 -3.41 -22.12
C PHE A 6 -3.85 -2.76 -20.88
N GLY A 7 -4.51 -2.68 -19.75
CA GLY A 7 -3.93 -1.98 -18.61
C GLY A 7 -4.75 -1.88 -17.34
N GLY A 8 -5.80 -2.65 -17.19
CA GLY A 8 -6.55 -2.66 -15.93
C GLY A 8 -5.66 -2.95 -14.74
N PRO A 9 -5.92 -2.36 -13.55
CA PRO A 9 -5.10 -2.59 -12.38
C PRO A 9 -5.05 -4.08 -12.08
N ARG A 10 -3.85 -4.60 -12.14
CA ARG A 10 -3.56 -5.99 -11.82
C ARG A 10 -3.38 -6.10 -10.31
N ALA A 11 -4.46 -6.04 -9.57
CA ALA A 11 -4.42 -6.29 -8.14
C ALA A 11 -4.22 -7.80 -7.89
N PHE A 12 -3.06 -8.28 -8.31
CA PHE A 12 -2.60 -9.66 -8.15
C PHE A 12 -2.85 -10.21 -6.74
N PHE A 13 -2.65 -9.35 -5.74
CA PHE A 13 -2.75 -9.71 -4.33
C PHE A 13 -4.19 -9.87 -3.83
N ILE A 14 -5.16 -9.22 -4.50
CA ILE A 14 -6.58 -9.30 -4.11
C ILE A 14 -7.25 -10.48 -4.80
N SER A 15 -6.94 -10.70 -6.07
CA SER A 15 -7.78 -11.53 -6.93
C SER A 15 -7.07 -12.55 -7.80
N LYS A 16 -5.76 -12.73 -7.65
CA LYS A 16 -4.99 -13.69 -8.46
C LYS A 16 -5.38 -13.65 -9.94
N PHE A 17 -5.15 -12.52 -10.61
CA PHE A 17 -5.42 -12.27 -12.04
C PHE A 17 -6.89 -11.98 -12.42
N LYS A 18 -7.82 -11.91 -11.48
CA LYS A 18 -9.19 -11.50 -11.79
C LYS A 18 -9.27 -10.00 -12.09
N LYS A 19 -10.29 -9.61 -12.84
CA LYS A 19 -10.60 -8.21 -13.15
C LYS A 19 -10.81 -7.43 -11.85
N THR A 20 -10.13 -6.28 -11.70
CA THR A 20 -10.23 -5.41 -10.52
C THR A 20 -10.51 -3.99 -10.96
N ILE A 21 -11.43 -3.30 -10.31
CA ILE A 21 -11.77 -1.90 -10.55
C ILE A 21 -11.17 -1.02 -9.45
N PRO A 22 -10.43 0.05 -9.83
CA PRO A 22 -10.08 1.09 -8.87
C PRO A 22 -11.30 1.96 -8.59
N ILE A 23 -11.59 2.20 -7.32
CA ILE A 23 -12.64 3.11 -6.85
C ILE A 23 -12.09 4.03 -5.76
N ILE A 24 -12.81 5.08 -5.42
CA ILE A 24 -12.43 6.05 -4.41
C ILE A 24 -13.61 6.28 -3.47
N ALA A 25 -13.39 6.18 -2.16
CA ALA A 25 -14.36 6.52 -1.13
C ALA A 25 -14.13 7.93 -0.57
N ASN A 26 -12.88 8.38 -0.50
CA ASN A 26 -12.54 9.72 -0.04
C ASN A 26 -11.37 10.33 -0.83
N ARG A 27 -11.27 11.65 -0.79
CA ARG A 27 -10.16 12.43 -1.38
C ARG A 27 -9.61 13.39 -0.33
N GLY A 28 -8.32 13.70 -0.47
CA GLY A 28 -7.59 14.57 0.42
C GLY A 28 -6.85 13.81 1.52
N CYS A 29 -5.72 14.37 1.97
CA CYS A 29 -4.87 13.77 3.00
C CYS A 29 -4.41 14.85 3.98
N PRO A 30 -4.76 14.75 5.28
CA PRO A 30 -4.38 15.77 6.28
C PRO A 30 -2.94 15.58 6.79
N TYR A 31 -2.30 14.44 6.53
CA TYR A 31 -0.96 14.16 7.03
C TYR A 31 0.10 15.07 6.44
N SER A 32 1.14 15.32 7.22
CA SER A 32 2.19 16.30 6.91
C SER A 32 3.39 15.73 6.12
N CYS A 33 3.36 14.45 5.72
CA CYS A 33 4.35 13.90 4.78
C CYS A 33 4.24 14.54 3.38
N PHE A 34 3.78 15.78 3.32
CA PHE A 34 3.53 16.52 2.09
C PHE A 34 4.79 17.05 1.40
N ASN A 35 5.93 16.97 2.07
CA ASN A 35 7.16 17.43 1.43
C ASN A 35 7.48 16.62 0.17
N TYR A 36 7.19 15.32 0.17
CA TYR A 36 7.42 14.43 -0.97
C TYR A 36 6.14 13.79 -1.54
N CYS A 37 5.06 13.72 -0.76
CA CYS A 37 3.84 13.05 -1.17
C CYS A 37 3.03 13.89 -2.15
N THR A 38 2.56 13.28 -3.24
CA THR A 38 1.76 13.94 -4.27
C THR A 38 0.27 14.08 -3.90
N TYR A 39 -0.25 13.28 -2.98
CA TYR A 39 -1.67 13.31 -2.63
C TYR A 39 -2.18 14.67 -2.16
N PRO A 40 -1.51 15.38 -1.23
CA PRO A 40 -1.96 16.71 -0.83
C PRO A 40 -1.94 17.74 -1.97
N THR A 41 -1.01 17.61 -2.92
CA THR A 41 -0.92 18.46 -4.10
C THR A 41 -2.05 18.19 -5.09
N GLN A 42 -2.38 16.91 -5.33
CA GLN A 42 -3.39 16.48 -6.29
C GLN A 42 -4.82 16.59 -5.75
N GLN A 43 -5.03 16.30 -4.47
CA GLN A 43 -6.37 16.13 -3.90
C GLN A 43 -6.69 17.11 -2.78
N GLY A 44 -5.69 17.92 -2.34
CA GLY A 44 -5.83 18.85 -1.22
C GLY A 44 -5.69 18.15 0.14
N ARG A 45 -5.72 18.98 1.20
CA ARG A 45 -5.53 18.53 2.59
C ARG A 45 -6.84 18.23 3.32
N VAL A 46 -7.93 18.84 2.87
CA VAL A 46 -9.25 18.63 3.45
C VAL A 46 -9.81 17.31 2.95
N VAL A 47 -10.15 16.43 3.87
CA VAL A 47 -10.74 15.13 3.51
C VAL A 47 -12.21 15.32 3.13
N ARG A 48 -12.56 14.85 1.95
CA ARG A 48 -13.92 14.89 1.40
C ARG A 48 -14.37 13.46 1.11
N PHE A 49 -15.48 13.06 1.69
CA PHE A 49 -16.05 11.72 1.56
C PHE A 49 -17.15 11.70 0.50
N ARG A 50 -17.21 10.63 -0.25
CA ARG A 50 -18.41 10.27 -1.03
C ARG A 50 -19.49 9.77 -0.08
N SER A 51 -20.75 9.87 -0.47
CA SER A 51 -21.82 9.18 0.26
C SER A 51 -21.65 7.66 0.12
N ILE A 52 -22.04 6.94 1.15
CA ILE A 52 -21.93 5.47 1.19
C ILE A 52 -22.84 4.87 0.10
N GLU A 53 -24.04 5.43 -0.09
CA GLU A 53 -24.99 5.03 -1.11
C GLU A 53 -24.38 5.08 -2.51
N ASN A 54 -23.69 6.19 -2.82
CA ASN A 54 -23.05 6.37 -4.13
C ASN A 54 -21.91 5.36 -4.36
N ILE A 55 -21.14 5.00 -3.32
CA ILE A 55 -20.10 3.96 -3.40
C ILE A 55 -20.74 2.60 -3.64
N ILE A 56 -21.81 2.27 -2.93
CA ILE A 56 -22.54 1.00 -3.05
C ILE A 56 -23.18 0.87 -4.45
N GLU A 57 -23.78 1.94 -4.97
CA GLU A 57 -24.32 1.96 -6.33
C GLU A 57 -23.26 1.69 -7.39
N GLU A 58 -22.08 2.32 -7.26
CA GLU A 58 -20.96 2.07 -8.16
C GLU A 58 -20.49 0.62 -8.10
N ILE A 59 -20.36 0.04 -6.90
CA ILE A 59 -20.00 -1.37 -6.71
C ILE A 59 -21.05 -2.27 -7.37
N LYS A 60 -22.35 -2.03 -7.14
CA LYS A 60 -23.45 -2.77 -7.77
C LYS A 60 -23.42 -2.68 -9.30
N TYR A 61 -23.16 -1.50 -9.85
CA TYR A 61 -23.03 -1.28 -11.28
C TYR A 61 -21.94 -2.17 -11.90
N TRP A 62 -20.73 -2.15 -11.34
CA TRP A 62 -19.62 -2.95 -11.85
C TRP A 62 -19.86 -4.45 -11.68
N LYS A 63 -20.46 -4.85 -10.55
CA LYS A 63 -20.80 -6.22 -10.26
C LYS A 63 -21.84 -6.77 -11.24
N ASN A 64 -22.95 -6.05 -11.41
CA ASN A 64 -24.09 -6.54 -12.21
C ASN A 64 -23.78 -6.48 -13.72
N LYS A 65 -23.16 -5.40 -14.20
CA LYS A 65 -22.92 -5.20 -15.63
C LYS A 65 -21.72 -5.98 -16.16
N TYR A 66 -20.67 -6.18 -15.34
CA TYR A 66 -19.40 -6.74 -15.81
C TYR A 66 -18.96 -7.97 -15.01
N ASN A 67 -19.75 -8.44 -14.07
CA ASN A 67 -19.44 -9.55 -13.16
C ASN A 67 -18.09 -9.33 -12.44
N ILE A 68 -17.87 -8.12 -11.91
CA ILE A 68 -16.66 -7.75 -11.19
C ILE A 68 -16.93 -7.74 -9.70
N ASN A 69 -16.17 -8.54 -8.95
CA ASN A 69 -16.27 -8.65 -7.51
C ASN A 69 -15.00 -8.18 -6.78
N ASN A 70 -14.02 -7.62 -7.50
CA ASN A 70 -12.75 -7.21 -6.91
C ASN A 70 -12.54 -5.71 -7.13
N PHE A 71 -12.22 -5.00 -6.04
CA PHE A 71 -12.07 -3.55 -6.02
C PHE A 71 -10.77 -3.15 -5.33
N LEU A 72 -10.19 -2.05 -5.77
CA LEU A 72 -9.05 -1.42 -5.10
C LEU A 72 -9.42 0.02 -4.77
N PHE A 73 -9.60 0.33 -3.51
CA PHE A 73 -9.81 1.70 -3.06
C PHE A 73 -8.48 2.46 -3.13
N ARG A 74 -8.46 3.49 -3.98
CA ARG A 74 -7.29 4.35 -4.22
C ARG A 74 -7.37 5.65 -3.43
N ASP A 75 -7.82 5.55 -2.21
CA ASP A 75 -7.87 6.65 -1.25
C ASP A 75 -6.46 6.91 -0.69
N PRO A 76 -6.05 8.16 -0.46
CA PRO A 76 -4.78 8.45 0.20
C PRO A 76 -4.66 7.79 1.58
N VAL A 77 -5.77 7.74 2.32
CA VAL A 77 -5.90 7.05 3.60
C VAL A 77 -7.37 6.61 3.74
N PHE A 78 -7.66 5.37 3.40
CA PHE A 78 -9.04 4.84 3.40
C PHE A 78 -9.70 4.95 4.77
N SER A 79 -9.03 4.53 5.84
CA SER A 79 -9.56 4.50 7.20
C SER A 79 -9.30 5.81 7.98
N ILE A 80 -9.29 6.97 7.32
CA ILE A 80 -9.07 8.26 7.99
C ILE A 80 -10.21 8.65 8.92
N ASN A 81 -11.40 8.14 8.67
CA ASN A 81 -12.58 8.30 9.54
C ASN A 81 -13.19 6.92 9.81
N ASN A 82 -12.91 6.38 10.98
CA ASN A 82 -13.36 5.05 11.36
C ASN A 82 -14.88 4.87 11.36
N LYS A 83 -15.65 5.91 11.74
CA LYS A 83 -17.11 5.85 11.71
C LYS A 83 -17.60 5.59 10.28
N LYS A 84 -17.18 6.42 9.32
CA LYS A 84 -17.56 6.25 7.89
C LYS A 84 -17.04 4.94 7.30
N THR A 85 -15.83 4.53 7.69
CA THR A 85 -15.26 3.24 7.26
C THR A 85 -16.14 2.08 7.72
N LEU A 86 -16.59 2.09 8.96
CA LEU A 86 -17.45 1.04 9.53
C LEU A 86 -18.86 1.08 8.94
N GLU A 87 -19.45 2.26 8.73
CA GLU A 87 -20.73 2.42 8.02
C GLU A 87 -20.68 1.79 6.61
N LEU A 88 -19.58 1.98 5.87
CA LEU A 88 -19.40 1.34 4.57
C LEU A 88 -19.29 -0.19 4.70
N CYS A 89 -18.54 -0.69 5.68
CA CYS A 89 -18.45 -2.13 5.94
C CYS A 89 -19.81 -2.76 6.24
N ASP A 90 -20.58 -2.13 7.11
CA ASP A 90 -21.92 -2.60 7.47
C ASP A 90 -22.84 -2.60 6.22
N LYS A 91 -22.81 -1.53 5.44
CA LYS A 91 -23.62 -1.44 4.21
C LYS A 91 -23.25 -2.50 3.15
N ILE A 92 -21.95 -2.80 2.98
CA ILE A 92 -21.47 -3.87 2.09
C ILE A 92 -22.05 -5.23 2.53
N LYS A 93 -22.11 -5.49 3.84
CA LYS A 93 -22.64 -6.72 4.42
C LYS A 93 -24.17 -6.80 4.31
N ASP A 94 -24.87 -5.74 4.69
CA ASP A 94 -26.35 -5.65 4.64
C ASP A 94 -26.88 -5.88 3.23
N GLU A 95 -26.17 -5.35 2.24
CA GLU A 95 -26.50 -5.54 0.81
C GLU A 95 -25.98 -6.88 0.25
N ASN A 96 -25.35 -7.72 1.06
CA ASN A 96 -24.78 -9.02 0.67
C ASN A 96 -23.92 -8.97 -0.60
N LEU A 97 -23.09 -7.94 -0.73
CA LEU A 97 -22.36 -7.68 -1.98
C LEU A 97 -21.30 -8.72 -2.31
N ARG A 98 -20.77 -9.47 -1.34
CA ARG A 98 -19.77 -10.54 -1.52
C ARG A 98 -18.62 -10.12 -2.43
N ILE A 99 -17.97 -9.02 -2.11
CA ILE A 99 -16.83 -8.48 -2.82
C ILE A 99 -15.51 -8.79 -2.12
N ASN A 100 -14.40 -8.69 -2.85
CA ASN A 100 -13.06 -8.59 -2.27
C ASN A 100 -12.50 -7.21 -2.58
N TYR A 101 -11.83 -6.61 -1.62
CA TYR A 101 -11.21 -5.32 -1.88
C TYR A 101 -9.86 -5.15 -1.17
N GLY A 102 -9.09 -4.20 -1.68
CA GLY A 102 -7.86 -3.72 -1.08
C GLY A 102 -7.93 -2.22 -0.81
N ILE A 103 -7.11 -1.75 0.13
CA ILE A 103 -7.03 -0.36 0.55
C ILE A 103 -5.60 0.11 0.71
N GLU A 104 -5.38 1.42 0.58
CA GLU A 104 -4.20 2.11 1.11
C GLU A 104 -4.60 2.84 2.40
N THR A 105 -3.80 2.74 3.45
CA THR A 105 -4.08 3.46 4.70
C THR A 105 -2.84 3.57 5.58
N HIS A 106 -2.98 4.28 6.70
CA HIS A 106 -1.95 4.40 7.73
C HIS A 106 -2.27 3.47 8.90
N LEU A 107 -1.28 2.71 9.38
CA LEU A 107 -1.46 1.74 10.48
C LEU A 107 -2.03 2.38 11.76
N ASN A 108 -1.79 3.67 12.00
CA ASN A 108 -2.34 4.38 13.15
C ASN A 108 -3.88 4.33 13.21
N ASN A 109 -4.53 4.30 12.04
CA ASN A 109 -5.99 4.32 11.93
C ASN A 109 -6.62 2.92 12.05
N LEU A 110 -5.82 1.89 12.24
CA LEU A 110 -6.25 0.50 12.33
C LEU A 110 -5.97 -0.07 13.72
N ASN A 111 -6.85 -0.94 14.16
CA ASN A 111 -6.67 -1.86 15.27
C ASN A 111 -7.30 -3.21 14.91
N LYS A 112 -7.17 -4.20 15.78
CA LYS A 112 -7.69 -5.55 15.55
C LYS A 112 -9.19 -5.59 15.26
N ASP A 113 -9.99 -4.80 16.00
CA ASP A 113 -11.46 -4.80 15.87
C ASP A 113 -11.91 -4.19 14.53
N ILE A 114 -11.30 -3.05 14.15
CA ILE A 114 -11.53 -2.43 12.84
C ILE A 114 -11.06 -3.38 11.73
N GLY A 115 -9.90 -4.01 11.87
CA GLY A 115 -9.38 -4.99 10.93
C GLY A 115 -10.35 -6.16 10.73
N LYS A 116 -10.95 -6.68 11.81
CA LYS A 116 -11.94 -7.76 11.74
C LYS A 116 -13.19 -7.33 10.98
N LYS A 117 -13.77 -6.17 11.28
CA LYS A 117 -14.94 -5.65 10.57
C LYS A 117 -14.68 -5.42 9.08
N LEU A 118 -13.51 -4.88 8.74
CA LEU A 118 -13.06 -4.74 7.36
C LEU A 118 -12.92 -6.09 6.66
N TYR A 119 -12.32 -7.09 7.31
CA TYR A 119 -12.20 -8.45 6.77
C TYR A 119 -13.56 -9.10 6.52
N ASP A 120 -14.47 -8.98 7.47
CA ASP A 120 -15.83 -9.54 7.39
C ASP A 120 -16.65 -8.90 6.26
N SER A 121 -16.36 -7.63 5.90
CA SER A 121 -16.98 -6.94 4.75
C SER A 121 -16.29 -7.21 3.40
N GLY A 122 -15.18 -7.93 3.39
CA GLY A 122 -14.48 -8.33 2.16
C GLY A 122 -13.08 -7.78 1.95
N LEU A 123 -12.48 -7.07 2.92
CA LEU A 123 -11.10 -6.64 2.83
C LEU A 123 -10.16 -7.85 2.80
N ARG A 124 -9.22 -7.87 1.84
CA ARG A 124 -8.23 -8.94 1.69
C ARG A 124 -6.79 -8.44 1.64
N TYR A 125 -6.60 -7.16 1.39
CA TYR A 125 -5.29 -6.61 1.12
C TYR A 125 -5.17 -5.16 1.60
N ILE A 126 -4.07 -4.84 2.28
CA ILE A 126 -3.75 -3.49 2.76
C ILE A 126 -2.35 -3.09 2.32
N GLU A 127 -2.22 -1.88 1.80
CA GLU A 127 -0.94 -1.22 1.58
C GLU A 127 -0.71 -0.18 2.67
N VAL A 128 0.47 -0.23 3.30
CA VAL A 128 0.86 0.71 4.36
C VAL A 128 2.27 1.24 4.13
N GLY A 129 2.43 2.54 4.17
CA GLY A 129 3.74 3.18 4.13
C GLY A 129 4.40 3.11 5.51
N ILE A 130 5.59 2.52 5.58
CA ILE A 130 6.52 2.62 6.71
C ILE A 130 7.56 3.71 6.39
N GLU A 131 8.02 3.72 5.15
CA GLU A 131 8.99 4.61 4.50
C GLU A 131 10.41 4.43 5.03
N SER A 132 10.68 4.81 6.28
CA SER A 132 11.96 4.65 6.98
C SER A 132 11.73 4.31 8.45
N VAL A 133 12.77 3.79 9.11
CA VAL A 133 12.74 3.45 10.53
C VAL A 133 13.70 4.27 11.37
N THR A 134 14.43 5.18 10.74
CA THR A 134 15.40 6.05 11.39
C THR A 134 14.74 7.38 11.72
N GLU A 135 14.81 7.78 12.98
CA GLU A 135 14.10 8.94 13.51
C GLU A 135 14.45 10.24 12.78
N ASP A 136 15.74 10.47 12.49
CA ASP A 136 16.19 11.67 11.80
C ASP A 136 15.68 11.75 10.36
N VAL A 137 15.59 10.60 9.65
CA VAL A 137 15.04 10.51 8.31
C VAL A 137 13.52 10.77 8.34
N ILE A 138 12.82 10.19 9.31
CA ILE A 138 11.36 10.38 9.50
C ILE A 138 11.05 11.86 9.80
N LYS A 139 11.81 12.48 10.70
CA LYS A 139 11.67 13.91 11.06
C LYS A 139 11.97 14.82 9.86
N ALA A 140 13.07 14.57 9.14
CA ALA A 140 13.44 15.34 7.96
C ALA A 140 12.37 15.25 6.84
N SER A 141 11.72 14.11 6.72
CA SER A 141 10.63 13.87 5.77
C SER A 141 9.26 14.37 6.25
N LYS A 142 9.16 14.92 7.47
CA LYS A 142 7.92 15.33 8.13
C LYS A 142 6.84 14.23 8.11
N ARG A 143 7.28 12.97 8.24
CA ARG A 143 6.41 11.81 8.24
C ARG A 143 5.87 11.57 9.65
N PHE A 144 4.57 11.34 9.75
CA PHE A 144 3.98 10.78 10.97
C PHE A 144 4.27 9.27 11.02
N SER A 145 4.83 8.80 12.13
CA SER A 145 5.10 7.38 12.37
C SER A 145 4.62 6.98 13.76
N ILE A 146 4.39 5.69 13.95
CA ILE A 146 4.13 5.08 15.25
C ILE A 146 5.37 4.28 15.69
N LYS A 147 5.37 3.80 16.94
CA LYS A 147 6.50 3.02 17.45
C LYS A 147 6.68 1.71 16.64
N LYS A 148 7.92 1.31 16.37
CA LYS A 148 8.26 0.07 15.64
C LYS A 148 7.56 -1.18 16.21
N SER A 149 7.53 -1.31 17.54
CA SER A 149 6.85 -2.42 18.21
C SER A 149 5.34 -2.44 17.93
N GLU A 150 4.74 -1.28 17.80
CA GLU A 150 3.33 -1.12 17.46
C GLU A 150 3.05 -1.46 15.99
N GLU A 151 3.94 -1.06 15.07
CA GLU A 151 3.86 -1.44 13.66
C GLU A 151 3.91 -2.96 13.49
N ILE A 152 4.87 -3.63 14.15
CA ILE A 152 4.98 -5.09 14.15
C ILE A 152 3.70 -5.74 14.67
N ARG A 153 3.21 -5.29 15.83
CA ARG A 153 2.00 -5.83 16.47
C ARG A 153 0.78 -5.67 15.55
N LYS A 154 0.54 -4.48 15.02
CA LYS A 154 -0.61 -4.20 14.15
C LYS A 154 -0.58 -5.00 12.86
N VAL A 155 0.59 -5.10 12.20
CA VAL A 155 0.73 -5.92 10.99
C VAL A 155 0.43 -7.38 11.28
N LYS A 156 0.96 -7.91 12.39
CA LYS A 156 0.69 -9.29 12.80
C LYS A 156 -0.80 -9.52 13.09
N GLU A 157 -1.44 -8.65 13.84
CA GLU A 157 -2.89 -8.73 14.14
C GLU A 157 -3.75 -8.76 12.88
N LEU A 158 -3.41 -7.94 11.87
CA LEU A 158 -4.12 -7.90 10.59
C LEU A 158 -3.89 -9.19 9.78
N GLU A 159 -2.67 -9.71 9.75
CA GLU A 159 -2.37 -10.95 9.05
C GLU A 159 -2.95 -12.19 9.74
N ASP A 160 -3.01 -12.22 11.06
CA ASP A 160 -3.66 -13.29 11.84
C ASP A 160 -5.18 -13.36 11.57
N ILE A 161 -5.82 -12.22 11.22
CA ILE A 161 -7.23 -12.16 10.75
C ILE A 161 -7.37 -12.75 9.33
N GLY A 162 -6.30 -12.80 8.53
CA GLY A 162 -6.29 -13.26 7.14
C GLY A 162 -6.14 -12.15 6.10
N ILE A 163 -5.91 -10.91 6.53
CA ILE A 163 -5.63 -9.78 5.64
C ILE A 163 -4.15 -9.82 5.22
N LYS A 164 -3.89 -9.70 3.92
CA LYS A 164 -2.51 -9.59 3.41
C LYS A 164 -2.04 -8.15 3.52
N VAL A 165 -0.92 -7.94 4.22
CA VAL A 165 -0.34 -6.61 4.39
C VAL A 165 0.89 -6.46 3.48
N LYS A 166 0.94 -5.34 2.74
CA LYS A 166 2.13 -4.88 2.04
C LYS A 166 2.69 -3.66 2.75
N THR A 167 3.92 -3.77 3.24
CA THR A 167 4.67 -2.63 3.77
C THR A 167 5.50 -1.98 2.67
N MET A 168 5.56 -0.66 2.66
CA MET A 168 6.30 0.11 1.68
C MET A 168 7.42 0.91 2.35
N PHE A 169 8.61 0.85 1.76
CA PHE A 169 9.81 1.55 2.20
C PHE A 169 10.34 2.43 1.07
N ILE A 170 10.94 3.57 1.44
CA ILE A 170 11.55 4.50 0.49
C ILE A 170 13.02 4.67 0.88
N PHE A 171 13.93 4.51 -0.08
CA PHE A 171 15.34 4.78 0.05
C PHE A 171 15.72 6.08 -0.65
N GLY A 172 16.58 6.87 -0.01
CA GLY A 172 17.03 8.16 -0.51
C GLY A 172 16.15 9.33 -0.05
N LEU A 173 15.38 9.16 1.02
CA LEU A 173 14.79 10.29 1.73
C LEU A 173 15.87 11.23 2.26
N PRO A 174 15.57 12.52 2.53
CA PRO A 174 16.54 13.44 3.12
C PRO A 174 17.23 12.83 4.35
N LYS A 175 18.56 12.93 4.44
CA LYS A 175 19.44 12.33 5.45
C LYS A 175 19.59 10.81 5.41
N ASP A 176 19.06 10.12 4.40
CA ASP A 176 19.32 8.70 4.27
C ASP A 176 20.79 8.43 3.99
N THR A 177 21.31 7.38 4.63
CA THR A 177 22.63 6.78 4.40
C THR A 177 22.45 5.30 4.04
N VAL A 178 23.54 4.63 3.68
CA VAL A 178 23.52 3.18 3.48
C VAL A 178 23.03 2.47 4.75
N GLU A 179 23.49 2.92 5.93
CA GLU A 179 23.15 2.32 7.22
C GLU A 179 21.67 2.47 7.56
N THR A 180 21.05 3.63 7.30
CA THR A 180 19.63 3.86 7.56
C THR A 180 18.74 3.04 6.63
N CYS A 181 19.15 2.90 5.36
CA CYS A 181 18.47 2.01 4.41
C CYS A 181 18.61 0.53 4.82
N LEU A 182 19.78 0.10 5.29
CA LEU A 182 19.99 -1.24 5.81
C LEU A 182 19.15 -1.51 7.07
N ALA A 183 19.01 -0.52 7.96
CA ALA A 183 18.12 -0.62 9.12
C ALA A 183 16.65 -0.82 8.69
N SER A 184 16.19 -0.13 7.64
CA SER A 184 14.86 -0.31 7.06
C SER A 184 14.67 -1.71 6.46
N ILE A 185 15.68 -2.26 5.78
CA ILE A 185 15.67 -3.64 5.27
C ILE A 185 15.58 -4.65 6.43
N LYS A 186 16.34 -4.43 7.51
CA LYS A 186 16.28 -5.28 8.71
C LYS A 186 14.88 -5.26 9.31
N PHE A 187 14.31 -4.08 9.48
CA PHE A 187 12.97 -3.92 10.04
C PHE A 187 11.87 -4.53 9.15
N ALA A 188 11.98 -4.43 7.84
CA ALA A 188 11.06 -5.12 6.94
C ALA A 188 11.02 -6.64 7.20
N LYS A 189 12.16 -7.24 7.53
CA LYS A 189 12.22 -8.66 7.90
C LYS A 189 11.69 -8.94 9.31
N GLU A 190 11.82 -8.01 10.24
CA GLU A 190 11.28 -8.10 11.60
C GLU A 190 9.75 -8.01 11.60
N ILE A 191 9.19 -7.06 10.85
CA ILE A 191 7.73 -6.89 10.72
C ILE A 191 7.06 -8.06 10.00
N ASP A 192 7.80 -8.74 9.11
CA ASP A 192 7.44 -9.98 8.44
C ASP A 192 6.05 -9.96 7.77
N ALA A 193 5.70 -8.85 7.15
CA ALA A 193 4.47 -8.70 6.38
C ALA A 193 4.36 -9.72 5.23
N SER A 194 3.17 -9.90 4.66
CA SER A 194 2.98 -10.76 3.49
C SER A 194 3.80 -10.29 2.29
N TYR A 195 3.95 -8.97 2.14
CA TYR A 195 4.75 -8.36 1.07
C TYR A 195 5.50 -7.14 1.59
N SER A 196 6.67 -6.86 1.01
CA SER A 196 7.39 -5.61 1.20
C SER A 196 7.80 -5.05 -0.16
N GLN A 197 7.60 -3.75 -0.33
CA GLN A 197 8.03 -3.02 -1.51
C GLN A 197 9.08 -2.00 -1.09
N PHE A 198 10.13 -1.88 -1.90
CA PHE A 198 11.22 -0.94 -1.69
C PHE A 198 11.31 -0.05 -2.91
N ASN A 199 11.12 1.25 -2.71
CA ASN A 199 11.09 2.25 -3.75
C ASN A 199 12.25 3.22 -3.59
N LEU A 200 12.66 3.86 -4.67
CA LEU A 200 13.55 5.01 -4.61
C LEU A 200 12.73 6.28 -4.36
N PHE A 201 13.27 7.15 -3.54
CA PHE A 201 12.73 8.48 -3.38
C PHE A 201 12.73 9.21 -4.73
N THR A 202 11.60 9.79 -5.07
CA THR A 202 11.41 10.53 -6.31
C THR A 202 10.83 11.89 -5.98
N PRO A 203 11.59 12.99 -6.13
CA PRO A 203 11.08 14.33 -5.91
C PRO A 203 10.15 14.71 -7.08
N TYR A 204 8.86 14.40 -6.95
CA TYR A 204 7.87 14.65 -7.99
C TYR A 204 7.64 16.13 -8.23
N PRO A 205 7.58 16.59 -9.50
CA PRO A 205 7.20 17.96 -9.85
C PRO A 205 5.89 18.37 -9.16
N GLY A 206 5.86 19.62 -8.66
CA GLY A 206 4.71 20.15 -7.92
C GLY A 206 4.68 19.83 -6.43
N THR A 207 5.57 18.97 -5.93
CA THR A 207 5.74 18.76 -4.48
C THR A 207 6.70 19.80 -3.89
N PRO A 208 6.55 20.19 -2.61
CA PRO A 208 7.47 21.14 -1.97
C PRO A 208 8.93 20.68 -2.02
N ILE A 209 9.20 19.38 -1.91
CA ILE A 209 10.55 18.85 -1.93
C ILE A 209 11.21 18.95 -3.32
N PHE A 210 10.43 18.94 -4.40
CA PHE A 210 10.95 19.09 -5.75
C PHE A 210 11.75 20.40 -5.88
N LEU A 211 11.22 21.51 -5.34
CA LEU A 211 11.90 22.81 -5.36
C LEU A 211 13.24 22.78 -4.63
N SER A 212 13.32 22.03 -3.53
CA SER A 212 14.56 21.87 -2.77
C SER A 212 15.63 21.06 -3.53
N TYR A 213 15.19 20.13 -4.40
CA TYR A 213 16.07 19.27 -5.21
C TYR A 213 16.20 19.73 -6.67
N GLU A 214 15.61 20.86 -7.07
CA GLU A 214 15.54 21.27 -8.46
C GLU A 214 16.91 21.34 -9.16
N LYS A 215 17.94 21.83 -8.44
CA LYS A 215 19.33 21.92 -8.94
C LYS A 215 20.00 20.54 -9.04
N ASN A 216 19.48 19.55 -8.35
CA ASN A 216 20.03 18.21 -8.28
C ASN A 216 19.32 17.24 -9.25
N ILE A 217 18.22 17.69 -9.92
CA ILE A 217 17.45 16.87 -10.85
C ILE A 217 18.32 16.55 -12.07
N THR A 218 18.41 15.26 -12.41
CA THR A 218 19.23 14.75 -13.52
C THR A 218 18.41 14.45 -14.78
N SER A 219 17.09 14.30 -14.67
CA SER A 219 16.18 14.16 -15.81
C SER A 219 14.97 15.09 -15.68
N ARG A 220 14.54 15.65 -16.82
CA ARG A 220 13.34 16.47 -16.93
C ARG A 220 12.20 15.76 -17.70
N LYS A 221 12.41 14.50 -18.06
CA LYS A 221 11.40 13.68 -18.75
C LYS A 221 10.45 13.08 -17.72
N TYR A 222 9.15 13.30 -17.88
CA TYR A 222 8.14 12.80 -16.93
C TYR A 222 8.12 11.27 -16.81
N GLU A 223 8.44 10.55 -17.89
CA GLU A 223 8.53 9.10 -17.90
C GLU A 223 9.61 8.52 -16.97
N ASP A 224 10.64 9.30 -16.65
CA ASP A 224 11.72 8.87 -15.75
C ASP A 224 11.35 9.03 -14.26
N PHE A 225 10.30 9.81 -13.94
CA PHE A 225 9.84 10.01 -12.57
C PHE A 225 9.04 8.80 -12.07
N THR A 226 9.66 7.63 -12.16
CA THR A 226 9.17 6.40 -11.56
C THR A 226 9.75 6.24 -10.16
N GLN A 227 9.28 5.28 -9.40
CA GLN A 227 9.89 4.94 -8.10
C GLN A 227 11.01 3.90 -8.25
N SER A 228 11.40 3.59 -9.48
CA SER A 228 12.45 2.61 -9.80
C SER A 228 13.72 3.27 -10.34
N ASP A 229 13.60 4.48 -10.87
CA ASP A 229 14.69 5.22 -11.49
C ASP A 229 15.12 6.40 -10.63
N LEU A 230 16.44 6.66 -10.61
CA LEU A 230 17.01 7.78 -9.89
C LEU A 230 17.05 9.00 -10.82
N VAL A 231 16.24 10.00 -10.52
CA VAL A 231 16.10 11.23 -11.31
C VAL A 231 16.78 12.45 -10.69
N PHE A 232 17.58 12.25 -9.65
CA PHE A 232 18.31 13.31 -8.94
C PHE A 232 19.60 12.82 -8.32
N ASN A 233 20.52 13.74 -8.05
CA ASN A 233 21.73 13.46 -7.27
C ASN A 233 21.40 13.61 -5.78
N HIS A 234 21.51 12.51 -5.03
CA HIS A 234 21.35 12.53 -3.58
C HIS A 234 22.64 13.04 -2.91
N GLU A 235 22.51 13.73 -1.77
CA GLU A 235 23.62 14.35 -1.08
C GLU A 235 24.67 13.35 -0.55
N ILE A 236 24.24 12.15 -0.17
CA ILE A 236 25.07 11.13 0.50
C ILE A 236 25.22 9.87 -0.35
N LEU A 237 24.11 9.38 -0.93
CA LEU A 237 24.05 8.12 -1.64
C LEU A 237 24.30 8.32 -3.14
N ASN A 238 25.15 7.51 -3.72
CA ASN A 238 25.38 7.51 -5.17
C ASN A 238 24.50 6.45 -5.88
N GLN A 239 24.45 6.48 -7.21
CA GLN A 239 23.63 5.58 -8.01
C GLN A 239 23.95 4.11 -7.76
N ASN A 240 25.22 3.75 -7.52
CA ASN A 240 25.59 2.37 -7.25
C ASN A 240 25.10 1.89 -5.88
N ASP A 241 25.10 2.78 -4.86
CA ASP A 241 24.54 2.50 -3.55
C ASP A 241 23.05 2.17 -3.66
N PHE A 242 22.27 2.96 -4.39
CA PHE A 242 20.84 2.71 -4.61
C PHE A 242 20.60 1.37 -5.29
N LYS A 243 21.35 1.06 -6.36
CA LYS A 243 21.24 -0.22 -7.06
C LYS A 243 21.54 -1.40 -6.14
N LYS A 244 22.60 -1.31 -5.34
CA LYS A 244 22.97 -2.34 -4.35
C LYS A 244 21.90 -2.49 -3.26
N LEU A 245 21.37 -1.38 -2.74
CA LEU A 245 20.35 -1.38 -1.69
C LEU A 245 19.04 -2.01 -2.18
N ILE A 246 18.55 -1.63 -3.36
CA ILE A 246 17.34 -2.21 -3.94
C ILE A 246 17.50 -3.71 -4.16
N ASN A 247 18.58 -4.15 -4.80
CA ASN A 247 18.84 -5.57 -5.02
C ASN A 247 18.93 -6.35 -3.69
N LYS A 248 19.66 -5.81 -2.72
CA LYS A 248 19.79 -6.41 -1.38
C LYS A 248 18.45 -6.49 -0.65
N SER A 249 17.60 -5.46 -0.76
CA SER A 249 16.30 -5.43 -0.10
C SER A 249 15.39 -6.55 -0.60
N TYR A 250 15.22 -6.68 -1.92
CA TYR A 250 14.37 -7.72 -2.51
C TYR A 250 14.95 -9.12 -2.28
N LEU A 251 16.24 -9.32 -2.52
CA LEU A 251 16.88 -10.62 -2.28
C LEU A 251 16.78 -11.03 -0.81
N SER A 252 17.15 -10.16 0.13
CA SER A 252 17.13 -10.51 1.56
C SER A 252 15.74 -10.67 2.14
N TYR A 253 14.72 -10.03 1.55
CA TYR A 253 13.34 -10.15 2.01
C TYR A 253 12.68 -11.40 1.46
N TYR A 254 12.75 -11.63 0.15
CA TYR A 254 11.98 -12.68 -0.52
C TYR A 254 12.70 -14.04 -0.57
N PHE A 255 14.04 -14.09 -0.46
CA PHE A 255 14.81 -15.35 -0.45
C PHE A 255 15.13 -15.88 0.96
N ARG A 256 14.45 -15.41 2.00
CA ARG A 256 14.61 -15.95 3.36
C ARG A 256 13.79 -17.24 3.55
N PRO A 257 14.30 -18.25 4.29
CA PRO A 257 13.61 -19.53 4.50
C PRO A 257 12.17 -19.37 5.03
N LYS A 258 11.98 -18.44 5.98
CA LYS A 258 10.67 -18.14 6.57
C LYS A 258 9.65 -17.68 5.53
N TYR A 259 10.07 -16.91 4.51
CA TYR A 259 9.19 -16.46 3.43
C TYR A 259 8.79 -17.62 2.52
N PHE A 260 9.71 -18.54 2.21
CA PHE A 260 9.41 -19.75 1.44
C PHE A 260 8.37 -20.61 2.16
N ILE A 261 8.55 -20.87 3.46
CA ILE A 261 7.59 -21.62 4.27
C ILE A 261 6.21 -20.96 4.27
N LYS A 262 6.15 -19.63 4.46
CA LYS A 262 4.91 -18.82 4.41
C LYS A 262 4.22 -18.95 3.05
N THR A 263 4.98 -18.90 1.96
CA THR A 263 4.49 -19.00 0.59
C THR A 263 3.95 -20.41 0.28
N ILE A 264 4.70 -21.46 0.67
CA ILE A 264 4.29 -22.87 0.48
C ILE A 264 3.02 -23.17 1.28
N LYS A 265 2.94 -22.76 2.56
CA LYS A 265 1.72 -22.89 3.36
C LYS A 265 0.53 -22.18 2.71
N GLY A 266 0.75 -20.98 2.19
CA GLY A 266 -0.29 -20.24 1.47
C GLY A 266 -0.77 -20.93 0.19
N LEU A 267 0.15 -21.55 -0.57
CA LEU A 267 -0.16 -22.33 -1.75
C LEU A 267 -0.92 -23.62 -1.38
N PHE A 268 -0.49 -24.33 -0.35
CA PHE A 268 -1.13 -25.56 0.13
C PHE A 268 -2.57 -25.29 0.61
N ASN A 269 -2.79 -24.27 1.41
CA ASN A 269 -4.12 -23.84 1.82
C ASN A 269 -5.01 -23.48 0.63
N TRP A 270 -4.45 -22.83 -0.39
CA TRP A 270 -5.20 -22.50 -1.61
C TRP A 270 -5.60 -23.75 -2.40
N LEU A 271 -4.72 -24.75 -2.51
CA LEU A 271 -5.04 -26.03 -3.15
C LEU A 271 -6.12 -26.81 -2.40
N LEU A 272 -6.09 -26.82 -1.07
CA LEU A 272 -7.15 -27.42 -0.26
C LEU A 272 -8.52 -26.76 -0.50
N HIS A 273 -8.58 -25.44 -0.60
CA HIS A 273 -9.84 -24.73 -0.90
C HIS A 273 -10.34 -24.93 -2.32
N LEU A 274 -9.47 -25.23 -3.29
CA LEU A 274 -9.91 -25.60 -4.65
C LEU A 274 -10.59 -26.98 -4.68
N ASN A 275 -10.07 -27.95 -3.93
CA ASN A 275 -10.65 -29.30 -3.88
C ASN A 275 -12.01 -29.33 -3.18
N VAL A 276 -12.27 -28.47 -2.21
CA VAL A 276 -13.57 -28.40 -1.53
C VAL A 276 -14.65 -27.78 -2.41
N ASN A 277 -14.30 -26.77 -3.23
CA ASN A 277 -15.26 -26.09 -4.11
C ASN A 277 -15.56 -26.88 -5.42
N SER A 278 -14.74 -27.88 -5.76
CA SER A 278 -14.98 -28.76 -6.92
C SER A 278 -15.83 -30.01 -6.58
N ILE A 279 -16.15 -30.23 -5.30
CA ILE A 279 -16.96 -31.35 -4.81
C ILE A 279 -18.42 -30.91 -4.51
N ILE A 280 -18.71 -29.59 -4.51
CA ILE A 280 -20.00 -29.01 -4.13
C ILE A 280 -20.75 -28.41 -5.34
N ASN A 281 -20.23 -28.54 -6.56
CA ASN A 281 -20.94 -28.15 -7.81
C ASN A 281 -21.24 -29.35 -8.68
#